data_441440b9f11faeff54ba78e68851d839
#
_entry.id   441440b9f11faeff54ba78e68851d839
#
_cell.length_a   1.000
_cell.length_b   1.000
_cell.length_c   1.000
_cell.angle_alpha   90.00
_cell.angle_beta   90.00
_cell.angle_gamma   90.00
#
_symmetry.space_group_name_H-M   'P 1'
#
loop_
_entity.id
_entity.type
_entity.pdbx_description
1 polymer ?
#
loop_
_entity_poly.entity_id
_entity_poly.type
_entity_poly.pdbx_seq_one_letter_code
_entity_poly.pdbx_strand_id
1 'polypeptide(L)'
;MKFKIINILLVSTLLIFSCSDNSSTDGGSTIEVSGKVQGGYRHLRIDMKSDSTKLVVYRGDYIKFYIDDKGNEQVDYPLSIPEIGISAVLKDNTLEQPYYKMKTTGIYQLTIGDLIGEIEVVELRQSNYRELGAEEAWELTKSNPPLLLDVRTKGEYSRGYIKGAVLIPLQELQARAGELEQYQNQPILIYCATGNRSTTASKILLDQGYKDVMNLRMGIMGWASKGYNIQFR
;
A
#
# COMPACT_ATOMS: atom_id res chain seq x y z
N MET A 1 53.88 -0.46 55.80
CA MET A 1 53.68 -0.63 54.36
C MET A 1 52.17 -0.84 54.12
N LYS A 2 51.47 0.19 53.59
CA LYS A 2 50.04 0.12 53.34
C LYS A 2 49.83 -0.10 51.82
N PHE A 3 49.31 -1.27 51.44
CA PHE A 3 48.92 -1.54 50.08
C PHE A 3 47.55 -0.96 49.86
N LYS A 4 47.44 -0.04 48.86
CA LYS A 4 46.19 0.46 48.33
C LYS A 4 45.66 -0.51 47.27
N ILE A 5 44.48 -1.04 47.52
CA ILE A 5 43.73 -1.83 46.53
C ILE A 5 43.04 -0.85 45.61
N ILE A 6 43.37 -0.91 44.30
CA ILE A 6 42.71 -0.15 43.24
C ILE A 6 41.54 -0.99 42.75
N ASN A 7 40.30 -0.51 42.98
CA ASN A 7 39.08 -1.08 42.38
C ASN A 7 38.98 -0.62 40.93
N ILE A 8 39.14 -1.58 40.04
CA ILE A 8 38.87 -1.34 38.59
C ILE A 8 37.39 -1.59 38.39
N LEU A 9 36.64 -0.50 38.13
CA LEU A 9 35.23 -0.52 37.74
C LEU A 9 35.16 -0.93 36.26
N LEU A 10 34.68 -2.14 35.99
CA LEU A 10 34.42 -2.63 34.67
C LEU A 10 33.09 -1.99 34.19
N VAL A 11 33.18 -0.97 33.34
CA VAL A 11 32.03 -0.39 32.66
C VAL A 11 31.71 -1.29 31.45
N SER A 12 30.68 -2.12 31.60
CA SER A 12 30.13 -2.88 30.47
C SER A 12 29.31 -1.92 29.57
N THR A 13 29.89 -1.52 28.46
CA THR A 13 29.17 -0.83 27.38
C THR A 13 28.21 -1.80 26.71
N LEU A 14 26.92 -1.64 27.00
CA LEU A 14 25.85 -2.31 26.31
C LEU A 14 25.75 -1.67 24.88
N LEU A 15 26.25 -2.37 23.88
CA LEU A 15 26.04 -2.01 22.49
C LEU A 15 24.57 -2.26 22.15
N ILE A 16 23.77 -1.19 22.15
CA ILE A 16 22.45 -1.21 21.57
C ILE A 16 22.64 -1.25 20.04
N PHE A 17 22.41 -2.40 19.43
CA PHE A 17 22.26 -2.50 17.98
C PHE A 17 20.96 -1.78 17.61
N SER A 18 21.10 -0.50 17.22
CA SER A 18 20.08 0.20 16.49
C SER A 18 20.09 -0.36 15.07
N CYS A 19 19.05 -1.09 14.70
CA CYS A 19 18.77 -1.35 13.28
C CYS A 19 18.51 0.00 12.63
N SER A 20 19.53 0.52 11.94
CA SER A 20 19.36 1.63 11.03
C SER A 20 18.62 1.13 9.80
N ASP A 21 17.34 1.52 9.68
CA ASP A 21 16.63 1.47 8.42
C ASP A 21 17.45 2.26 7.40
N ASN A 22 17.85 1.58 6.33
CA ASN A 22 18.54 2.17 5.19
C ASN A 22 17.57 3.11 4.47
N SER A 23 17.49 4.36 4.91
CA SER A 23 16.92 5.44 4.13
C SER A 23 17.92 5.85 3.06
N SER A 24 17.71 5.41 1.82
CA SER A 24 18.35 6.00 0.66
C SER A 24 17.89 7.45 0.56
N THR A 25 18.78 8.38 0.88
CA THR A 25 18.60 9.81 0.71
C THR A 25 18.70 10.16 -0.77
N ASP A 26 17.56 10.15 -1.44
CA ASP A 26 17.35 10.95 -2.64
C ASP A 26 16.57 12.20 -2.19
N GLY A 27 16.96 13.40 -2.63
CA GLY A 27 16.57 14.71 -2.09
C GLY A 27 15.11 15.12 -2.22
N GLY A 28 14.17 14.19 -2.05
CA GLY A 28 12.75 14.43 -1.91
C GLY A 28 12.31 14.12 -0.47
N SER A 29 11.58 15.03 0.17
CA SER A 29 10.97 14.78 1.46
C SER A 29 10.17 13.47 1.40
N THR A 30 10.59 12.47 2.17
CA THR A 30 9.86 11.22 2.28
C THR A 30 8.52 11.53 2.96
N ILE A 31 7.43 11.42 2.21
CA ILE A 31 6.09 11.54 2.77
C ILE A 31 5.84 10.32 3.66
N GLU A 32 5.68 10.55 4.96
CA GLU A 32 5.31 9.49 5.89
C GLU A 32 3.83 9.13 5.69
N VAL A 33 3.58 7.89 5.32
CA VAL A 33 2.22 7.41 5.02
C VAL A 33 1.65 6.69 6.22
N SER A 34 0.40 7.00 6.56
CA SER A 34 -0.29 6.48 7.72
C SER A 34 -0.61 4.99 7.61
N GLY A 35 -0.44 4.27 8.71
CA GLY A 35 -0.82 2.88 8.84
C GLY A 35 0.01 1.92 7.97
N LYS A 36 -0.36 0.63 8.00
CA LYS A 36 0.35 -0.44 7.29
C LYS A 36 -0.58 -1.19 6.35
N VAL A 37 -0.04 -1.67 5.23
CA VAL A 37 -0.78 -2.54 4.31
C VAL A 37 -0.69 -3.99 4.82
N GLN A 38 -1.85 -4.63 4.94
CA GLN A 38 -1.98 -6.05 5.29
C GLN A 38 -3.14 -6.66 4.52
N GLY A 39 -2.91 -7.79 3.84
CA GLY A 39 -3.92 -8.45 3.02
C GLY A 39 -4.50 -7.55 1.91
N GLY A 40 -3.70 -6.62 1.38
CA GLY A 40 -4.12 -5.68 0.34
C GLY A 40 -4.95 -4.49 0.83
N TYR A 41 -5.12 -4.33 2.14
CA TYR A 41 -5.80 -3.18 2.75
C TYR A 41 -4.82 -2.38 3.61
N ARG A 42 -4.93 -1.05 3.55
CA ARG A 42 -4.21 -0.16 4.48
C ARG A 42 -5.04 0.00 5.74
N HIS A 43 -4.47 -0.39 6.86
CA HIS A 43 -5.09 -0.36 8.18
C HIS A 43 -4.73 0.95 8.88
N LEU A 44 -5.72 1.80 9.11
CA LEU A 44 -5.60 3.09 9.79
C LEU A 44 -6.18 2.95 11.19
N ARG A 45 -5.33 3.11 12.20
CA ARG A 45 -5.76 3.13 13.61
C ARG A 45 -6.04 4.56 14.03
N ILE A 46 -7.20 4.79 14.63
CA ILE A 46 -7.68 6.10 15.04
C ILE A 46 -7.70 6.16 16.55
N ASP A 47 -6.96 7.12 17.10
CA ASP A 47 -7.01 7.46 18.53
C ASP A 47 -8.10 8.48 18.77
N MET A 48 -9.21 8.05 19.36
CA MET A 48 -10.35 8.90 19.66
C MET A 48 -10.11 9.88 20.82
N LYS A 49 -8.95 9.79 21.50
CA LYS A 49 -8.56 10.72 22.56
C LYS A 49 -7.79 11.92 22.05
N SER A 50 -7.41 11.91 20.79
CA SER A 50 -6.74 13.03 20.14
C SER A 50 -7.74 14.13 19.79
N ASP A 51 -7.30 15.39 19.86
CA ASP A 51 -8.13 16.56 19.49
C ASP A 51 -8.38 16.61 17.97
N SER A 52 -7.46 16.06 17.17
CA SER A 52 -7.56 15.99 15.72
C SER A 52 -6.74 14.84 15.15
N THR A 53 -7.00 14.46 13.88
CA THR A 53 -6.21 13.46 13.18
C THR A 53 -5.80 13.94 11.79
N LYS A 54 -4.56 13.62 11.39
CA LYS A 54 -4.08 13.79 10.03
C LYS A 54 -3.59 12.46 9.49
N LEU A 55 -4.17 12.03 8.39
CA LEU A 55 -3.86 10.77 7.73
C LEU A 55 -3.31 11.04 6.34
N VAL A 56 -2.26 10.31 5.95
CA VAL A 56 -1.71 10.34 4.59
C VAL A 56 -1.79 8.94 4.01
N VAL A 57 -2.35 8.80 2.82
CA VAL A 57 -2.52 7.52 2.14
C VAL A 57 -2.20 7.65 0.65
N TYR A 58 -1.94 6.55 -0.03
CA TYR A 58 -1.72 6.60 -1.48
C TYR A 58 -3.02 6.54 -2.27
N ARG A 59 -3.06 7.24 -3.42
CA ARG A 59 -4.06 6.97 -4.44
C ARG A 59 -3.97 5.50 -4.84
N GLY A 60 -5.11 4.82 -4.84
CA GLY A 60 -5.18 3.38 -5.07
C GLY A 60 -5.31 2.54 -3.80
N ASP A 61 -4.99 3.07 -2.64
CA ASP A 61 -5.18 2.35 -1.40
C ASP A 61 -6.65 1.99 -1.15
N TYR A 62 -6.83 0.81 -0.59
CA TYR A 62 -8.07 0.34 0.00
C TYR A 62 -7.91 0.44 1.51
N ILE A 63 -8.48 1.47 2.12
CA ILE A 63 -8.29 1.76 3.54
C ILE A 63 -9.38 1.14 4.39
N LYS A 64 -9.01 0.73 5.61
CA LYS A 64 -9.90 0.32 6.69
C LYS A 64 -9.58 1.13 7.92
N PHE A 65 -10.61 1.69 8.55
CA PHE A 65 -10.46 2.38 9.82
C PHE A 65 -10.67 1.42 10.99
N TYR A 66 -9.83 1.51 12.00
CA TYR A 66 -9.94 0.78 13.24
C TYR A 66 -9.91 1.78 14.39
N ILE A 67 -10.96 1.78 15.19
CA ILE A 67 -11.04 2.58 16.40
C ILE A 67 -10.33 1.81 17.51
N ASP A 68 -9.37 2.45 18.17
CA ASP A 68 -8.66 1.87 19.32
C ASP A 68 -9.24 2.49 20.61
N ASP A 69 -10.52 2.27 20.84
CA ASP A 69 -11.17 2.61 22.08
C ASP A 69 -11.21 1.38 22.99
N LYS A 70 -10.52 1.47 24.13
CA LYS A 70 -10.44 0.38 25.13
C LYS A 70 -11.65 0.40 26.09
N GLY A 71 -12.75 1.03 25.68
CA GLY A 71 -14.00 1.00 26.42
C GLY A 71 -14.61 -0.39 26.46
N ASN A 72 -15.40 -0.68 27.50
CA ASN A 72 -16.13 -1.95 27.65
C ASN A 72 -17.48 -1.96 26.90
N GLU A 73 -17.88 -0.84 26.33
CA GLU A 73 -19.15 -0.68 25.63
C GLU A 73 -18.89 -0.63 24.12
N GLN A 74 -19.71 -1.33 23.34
CA GLN A 74 -19.67 -1.22 21.89
C GLN A 74 -20.25 0.12 21.48
N VAL A 75 -19.38 1.01 20.98
CA VAL A 75 -19.76 2.35 20.52
C VAL A 75 -19.75 2.38 18.98
N ASP A 76 -20.77 3.00 18.42
CA ASP A 76 -20.89 3.27 17.00
C ASP A 76 -20.37 4.70 16.70
N TYR A 77 -19.38 4.80 15.80
CA TYR A 77 -18.76 6.06 15.39
C TYR A 77 -19.19 6.43 13.98
N PRO A 78 -20.02 7.46 13.77
CA PRO A 78 -20.31 7.98 12.44
C PRO A 78 -19.02 8.43 11.74
N LEU A 79 -18.77 7.92 10.53
CA LEU A 79 -17.68 8.31 9.65
C LEU A 79 -18.22 9.13 8.51
N SER A 80 -17.63 10.30 8.23
CA SER A 80 -17.95 11.09 7.06
C SER A 80 -16.68 11.64 6.39
N ILE A 81 -16.62 11.49 5.05
CA ILE A 81 -15.68 12.19 4.16
C ILE A 81 -16.51 12.59 2.93
N PRO A 82 -17.23 13.73 3.00
CA PRO A 82 -18.28 14.10 2.04
C PRO A 82 -17.76 14.24 0.60
N GLU A 83 -16.57 14.82 0.44
CA GLU A 83 -15.99 15.15 -0.87
C GLU A 83 -15.72 13.90 -1.73
N ILE A 84 -15.58 12.74 -1.10
CA ILE A 84 -15.40 11.45 -1.81
C ILE A 84 -16.56 10.48 -1.57
N GLY A 85 -17.67 11.00 -1.02
CA GLY A 85 -18.94 10.27 -0.87
C GLY A 85 -18.90 9.14 0.15
N ILE A 86 -18.05 9.25 1.20
CA ILE A 86 -18.02 8.28 2.30
C ILE A 86 -18.92 8.77 3.43
N SER A 87 -19.92 7.95 3.75
CA SER A 87 -20.80 8.10 4.92
C SER A 87 -21.09 6.70 5.44
N ALA A 88 -20.68 6.39 6.67
CA ALA A 88 -20.78 5.07 7.26
C ALA A 88 -20.82 5.13 8.78
N VAL A 89 -20.97 3.98 9.42
CA VAL A 89 -20.80 3.83 10.87
C VAL A 89 -19.69 2.83 11.09
N LEU A 90 -18.64 3.25 11.79
CA LEU A 90 -17.57 2.38 12.25
C LEU A 90 -17.98 1.77 13.59
N LYS A 91 -17.76 0.48 13.73
CA LYS A 91 -17.98 -0.24 14.99
C LYS A 91 -16.66 -0.46 15.67
N ASP A 92 -16.63 -0.22 16.98
CA ASP A 92 -15.47 -0.56 17.78
C ASP A 92 -15.22 -2.09 17.76
N ASN A 93 -13.94 -2.48 17.86
CA ASN A 93 -13.47 -3.85 18.04
C ASN A 93 -13.97 -4.92 17.04
N THR A 94 -14.45 -4.53 15.84
CA THR A 94 -14.80 -5.50 14.82
C THR A 94 -13.62 -5.80 13.89
N LEU A 95 -13.34 -7.08 13.64
CA LEU A 95 -12.34 -7.52 12.66
C LEU A 95 -12.81 -7.26 11.21
N GLU A 96 -14.11 -7.12 11.00
CA GLU A 96 -14.75 -6.90 9.70
C GLU A 96 -15.14 -5.44 9.51
N GLN A 97 -14.13 -4.57 9.38
CA GLN A 97 -14.39 -3.18 8.99
C GLN A 97 -14.61 -3.06 7.48
N PRO A 98 -15.54 -2.19 7.04
CA PRO A 98 -15.69 -1.87 5.62
C PRO A 98 -14.41 -1.23 5.09
N TYR A 99 -14.17 -1.37 3.78
CA TYR A 99 -13.05 -0.71 3.13
C TYR A 99 -13.50 0.41 2.21
N TYR A 100 -12.66 1.43 2.08
CA TYR A 100 -12.90 2.59 1.23
C TYR A 100 -11.75 2.76 0.23
N LYS A 101 -12.10 3.13 -1.01
CA LYS A 101 -11.12 3.27 -2.10
C LYS A 101 -10.68 4.71 -2.24
N MET A 102 -9.38 4.96 -2.14
CA MET A 102 -8.79 6.28 -2.39
C MET A 102 -8.48 6.45 -3.86
N LYS A 103 -9.41 7.03 -4.64
CA LYS A 103 -9.33 7.08 -6.10
C LYS A 103 -8.66 8.32 -6.65
N THR A 104 -8.75 9.43 -5.94
CA THR A 104 -8.32 10.75 -6.39
C THR A 104 -7.40 11.38 -5.35
N THR A 105 -6.34 12.02 -5.79
CA THR A 105 -5.45 12.80 -4.92
C THR A 105 -6.15 14.06 -4.42
N GLY A 106 -5.78 14.50 -3.23
CA GLY A 106 -6.35 15.69 -2.60
C GLY A 106 -6.32 15.60 -1.08
N ILE A 107 -6.74 16.67 -0.44
CA ILE A 107 -6.96 16.74 1.00
C ILE A 107 -8.46 16.79 1.23
N TYR A 108 -8.96 15.88 2.04
CA TYR A 108 -10.38 15.70 2.30
C TYR A 108 -10.65 15.83 3.79
N GLN A 109 -11.74 16.52 4.16
CA GLN A 109 -12.16 16.63 5.54
C GLN A 109 -12.72 15.29 6.03
N LEU A 110 -12.29 14.89 7.22
CA LEU A 110 -12.66 13.63 7.86
C LEU A 110 -13.33 13.92 9.20
N THR A 111 -14.46 13.28 9.47
CA THR A 111 -15.04 13.23 10.81
C THR A 111 -15.31 11.78 11.23
N ILE A 112 -15.01 11.44 12.49
CA ILE A 112 -15.32 10.14 13.10
C ILE A 112 -15.89 10.44 14.49
N GLY A 113 -17.23 10.32 14.66
CA GLY A 113 -17.89 10.85 15.84
C GLY A 113 -17.59 12.35 15.99
N ASP A 114 -17.06 12.75 17.13
CA ASP A 114 -16.67 14.15 17.42
C ASP A 114 -15.25 14.48 16.97
N LEU A 115 -14.45 13.49 16.58
CA LEU A 115 -13.09 13.69 16.07
C LEU A 115 -13.13 14.32 14.69
N ILE A 116 -12.44 15.47 14.53
CA ILE A 116 -12.26 16.17 13.26
C ILE A 116 -10.83 15.93 12.78
N GLY A 117 -10.66 15.73 11.47
CA GLY A 117 -9.36 15.54 10.87
C GLY A 117 -9.35 15.74 9.37
N GLU A 118 -8.23 15.39 8.77
CA GLU A 118 -8.06 15.37 7.32
C GLU A 118 -7.40 14.07 6.85
N ILE A 119 -7.75 13.67 5.65
CA ILE A 119 -7.05 12.59 4.93
C ILE A 119 -6.46 13.15 3.64
N GLU A 120 -5.14 13.11 3.55
CA GLU A 120 -4.40 13.51 2.36
C GLU A 120 -4.13 12.28 1.50
N VAL A 121 -4.62 12.29 0.27
CA VAL A 121 -4.38 11.23 -0.72
C VAL A 121 -3.30 11.69 -1.69
N VAL A 122 -2.17 11.00 -1.70
CA VAL A 122 -0.99 11.36 -2.49
C VAL A 122 -0.68 10.31 -3.57
N GLU A 123 0.09 10.71 -4.59
CA GLU A 123 0.61 9.76 -5.57
C GLU A 123 1.77 8.94 -4.98
N LEU A 124 1.85 7.65 -5.34
CA LEU A 124 3.05 6.85 -5.08
C LEU A 124 4.17 7.37 -5.99
N ARG A 125 5.25 7.88 -5.38
CA ARG A 125 6.43 8.37 -6.10
C ARG A 125 7.69 7.73 -5.49
N GLN A 126 8.35 6.90 -6.28
CA GLN A 126 9.63 6.27 -5.93
C GLN A 126 10.46 6.15 -7.21
N SER A 127 11.79 6.19 -7.12
CA SER A 127 12.69 6.16 -8.28
C SER A 127 12.57 4.86 -9.10
N ASN A 128 12.18 3.78 -8.46
CA ASN A 128 11.99 2.45 -9.06
C ASN A 128 10.52 2.10 -9.34
N TYR A 129 9.65 3.11 -9.40
CA TYR A 129 8.23 2.97 -9.73
C TYR A 129 7.82 3.88 -10.89
N ARG A 130 7.02 3.36 -11.81
CA ARG A 130 6.45 4.11 -12.94
C ARG A 130 4.99 3.72 -13.19
N GLU A 131 4.21 4.68 -13.67
CA GLU A 131 2.89 4.38 -14.25
C GLU A 131 2.98 4.44 -15.79
N LEU A 132 2.54 3.38 -16.46
CA LEU A 132 2.52 3.30 -17.91
C LEU A 132 1.10 3.38 -18.44
N GLY A 133 0.91 4.13 -19.53
CA GLY A 133 -0.30 4.05 -20.34
C GLY A 133 -0.39 2.72 -21.10
N ALA A 134 -1.59 2.39 -21.60
CA ALA A 134 -1.78 1.12 -22.31
C ALA A 134 -0.91 1.00 -23.58
N GLU A 135 -0.67 2.10 -24.29
CA GLU A 135 0.16 2.14 -25.50
C GLU A 135 1.64 1.87 -25.15
N GLU A 136 2.16 2.58 -24.16
CA GLU A 136 3.54 2.42 -23.71
C GLU A 136 3.79 1.01 -23.18
N ALA A 137 2.86 0.49 -22.38
CA ALA A 137 2.90 -0.87 -21.87
C ALA A 137 2.86 -1.91 -22.99
N TRP A 138 2.03 -1.70 -24.04
CA TRP A 138 1.96 -2.57 -25.20
C TRP A 138 3.30 -2.60 -25.95
N GLU A 139 3.93 -1.46 -26.20
CA GLU A 139 5.24 -1.40 -26.85
C GLU A 139 6.32 -2.08 -26.01
N LEU A 140 6.27 -1.90 -24.69
CA LEU A 140 7.19 -2.57 -23.77
C LEU A 140 7.06 -4.10 -23.86
N THR A 141 5.85 -4.64 -23.93
CA THR A 141 5.64 -6.09 -24.03
C THR A 141 6.21 -6.71 -25.33
N LYS A 142 6.45 -5.90 -26.36
CA LYS A 142 7.06 -6.36 -27.64
C LYS A 142 8.58 -6.24 -27.63
N SER A 143 9.10 -5.14 -27.06
CA SER A 143 10.53 -4.79 -27.15
C SER A 143 11.37 -5.40 -26.01
N ASN A 144 10.86 -5.35 -24.79
CA ASN A 144 11.51 -5.88 -23.60
C ASN A 144 10.43 -6.41 -22.65
N PRO A 145 9.91 -7.65 -22.89
CA PRO A 145 8.77 -8.17 -22.15
C PRO A 145 9.01 -8.22 -20.65
N PRO A 146 8.23 -7.47 -19.84
CA PRO A 146 8.28 -7.57 -18.38
C PRO A 146 7.52 -8.81 -17.91
N LEU A 147 7.70 -9.20 -16.66
CA LEU A 147 6.70 -10.04 -16.00
C LEU A 147 5.38 -9.30 -15.95
N LEU A 148 4.32 -9.90 -16.49
CA LEU A 148 2.95 -9.38 -16.36
C LEU A 148 2.31 -9.97 -15.11
N LEU A 149 1.92 -9.13 -14.15
CA LEU A 149 1.30 -9.55 -12.89
C LEU A 149 -0.14 -9.04 -12.82
N ASP A 150 -1.10 -9.97 -12.86
CA ASP A 150 -2.52 -9.67 -12.62
C ASP A 150 -2.84 -9.81 -11.14
N VAL A 151 -3.26 -8.71 -10.51
CA VAL A 151 -3.62 -8.70 -9.09
C VAL A 151 -5.14 -8.66 -8.85
N ARG A 152 -5.92 -9.04 -9.86
CA ARG A 152 -7.37 -9.19 -9.76
C ARG A 152 -7.75 -10.51 -9.07
N THR A 153 -9.01 -10.67 -8.80
CA THR A 153 -9.54 -11.95 -8.29
C THR A 153 -9.50 -13.05 -9.36
N LYS A 154 -9.51 -14.31 -8.91
CA LYS A 154 -9.61 -15.48 -9.81
C LYS A 154 -10.81 -15.40 -10.74
N GLY A 155 -11.95 -14.92 -10.23
CA GLY A 155 -13.17 -14.73 -11.03
C GLY A 155 -13.09 -13.62 -12.07
N GLU A 156 -12.31 -12.55 -11.82
CA GLU A 156 -12.05 -11.52 -12.83
C GLU A 156 -11.08 -12.03 -13.90
N TYR A 157 -10.05 -12.74 -13.49
CA TYR A 157 -9.04 -13.33 -14.38
C TYR A 157 -9.66 -14.36 -15.36
N SER A 158 -10.56 -15.21 -14.88
CA SER A 158 -11.23 -16.21 -15.73
C SER A 158 -12.10 -15.61 -16.84
N ARG A 159 -12.53 -14.36 -16.69
CA ARG A 159 -13.31 -13.61 -17.67
C ARG A 159 -12.47 -12.93 -18.75
N GLY A 160 -11.16 -13.07 -18.69
CA GLY A 160 -10.20 -12.54 -19.64
C GLY A 160 -9.02 -11.88 -18.96
N TYR A 161 -7.81 -12.05 -19.53
CA TYR A 161 -6.55 -11.57 -18.98
C TYR A 161 -5.56 -11.20 -20.10
N ILE A 162 -4.54 -10.42 -19.79
CA ILE A 162 -3.47 -10.11 -20.75
C ILE A 162 -2.61 -11.35 -20.91
N LYS A 163 -2.41 -11.80 -22.15
CA LYS A 163 -1.67 -13.04 -22.48
C LYS A 163 -0.32 -13.07 -21.77
N GLY A 164 -0.02 -14.19 -21.12
CA GLY A 164 1.23 -14.40 -20.38
C GLY A 164 1.23 -13.89 -18.95
N ALA A 165 0.15 -13.29 -18.48
CA ALA A 165 0.08 -12.79 -17.11
C ALA A 165 0.04 -13.92 -16.07
N VAL A 166 0.82 -13.75 -15.01
CA VAL A 166 0.74 -14.52 -13.77
C VAL A 166 -0.32 -13.90 -12.88
N LEU A 167 -1.17 -14.73 -12.29
CA LEU A 167 -2.22 -14.27 -11.36
C LEU A 167 -1.77 -14.46 -9.90
N ILE A 168 -1.66 -13.36 -9.19
CA ILE A 168 -1.59 -13.34 -7.72
C ILE A 168 -2.54 -12.26 -7.22
N PRO A 169 -3.72 -12.62 -6.69
CA PRO A 169 -4.66 -11.63 -6.17
C PRO A 169 -4.03 -10.73 -5.11
N LEU A 170 -4.39 -9.43 -5.12
CA LEU A 170 -3.82 -8.44 -4.21
C LEU A 170 -3.81 -8.90 -2.74
N GLN A 171 -4.89 -9.55 -2.31
CA GLN A 171 -5.04 -10.04 -0.93
C GLN A 171 -4.04 -11.14 -0.57
N GLU A 172 -3.56 -11.87 -1.57
CA GLU A 172 -2.60 -12.97 -1.41
C GLU A 172 -1.16 -12.51 -1.66
N LEU A 173 -0.96 -11.35 -2.33
CA LEU A 173 0.33 -10.92 -2.85
C LEU A 173 1.42 -10.83 -1.78
N GLN A 174 1.10 -10.26 -0.63
CA GLN A 174 2.06 -10.08 0.47
C GLN A 174 2.64 -11.43 0.96
N ALA A 175 1.79 -12.45 1.02
CA ALA A 175 2.20 -13.80 1.45
C ALA A 175 2.89 -14.60 0.34
N ARG A 176 2.57 -14.29 -0.93
CA ARG A 176 3.01 -15.05 -2.10
C ARG A 176 4.08 -14.33 -2.93
N ALA A 177 4.55 -13.18 -2.52
CA ALA A 177 5.54 -12.42 -3.28
C ALA A 177 6.86 -13.20 -3.48
N GLY A 178 7.21 -14.12 -2.58
CA GLY A 178 8.34 -15.04 -2.75
C GLY A 178 8.26 -15.89 -4.03
N GLU A 179 7.06 -16.14 -4.58
CA GLU A 179 6.92 -16.82 -5.88
C GLU A 179 7.49 -16.00 -7.05
N LEU A 180 7.70 -14.70 -6.84
CA LEU A 180 8.25 -13.76 -7.81
C LEU A 180 9.74 -13.42 -7.58
N GLU A 181 10.42 -14.06 -6.63
CA GLU A 181 11.79 -13.73 -6.21
C GLU A 181 12.78 -13.68 -7.39
N GLN A 182 12.65 -14.60 -8.35
CA GLN A 182 13.46 -14.61 -9.57
C GLN A 182 13.34 -13.34 -10.43
N TYR A 183 12.28 -12.55 -10.23
CA TYR A 183 12.00 -11.30 -10.95
C TYR A 183 12.37 -10.05 -10.13
N GLN A 184 13.00 -10.18 -8.96
CA GLN A 184 13.27 -9.06 -8.06
C GLN A 184 14.09 -7.92 -8.70
N ASN A 185 14.98 -8.29 -9.64
CA ASN A 185 15.82 -7.34 -10.40
C ASN A 185 15.37 -7.18 -11.86
N GLN A 186 14.18 -7.65 -12.21
CA GLN A 186 13.63 -7.58 -13.56
C GLN A 186 12.40 -6.65 -13.58
N PRO A 187 12.04 -6.11 -14.76
CA PRO A 187 10.84 -5.28 -14.88
C PRO A 187 9.57 -6.12 -14.64
N ILE A 188 8.69 -5.59 -13.78
CA ILE A 188 7.37 -6.16 -13.51
C ILE A 188 6.30 -5.14 -13.86
N LEU A 189 5.40 -5.48 -14.77
CA LEU A 189 4.21 -4.68 -15.09
C LEU A 189 3.00 -5.27 -14.38
N ILE A 190 2.49 -4.54 -13.41
CA ILE A 190 1.36 -4.94 -12.59
C ILE A 190 0.09 -4.31 -13.12
N TYR A 191 -1.00 -5.07 -13.18
CA TYR A 191 -2.28 -4.51 -13.54
C TYR A 191 -3.43 -5.09 -12.69
N CYS A 192 -4.50 -4.31 -12.62
CA CYS A 192 -5.80 -4.77 -12.11
C CYS A 192 -6.90 -4.38 -13.10
N ALA A 193 -8.13 -4.16 -12.65
CA ALA A 193 -9.21 -3.71 -13.52
C ALA A 193 -9.00 -2.27 -14.03
N THR A 194 -8.68 -1.32 -13.13
CA THR A 194 -8.65 0.13 -13.37
C THR A 194 -7.39 0.85 -12.89
N GLY A 195 -6.35 0.12 -12.45
CA GLY A 195 -5.08 0.69 -12.00
C GLY A 195 -4.95 0.96 -10.48
N ASN A 196 -6.04 0.92 -9.71
CA ASN A 196 -5.98 1.26 -8.27
C ASN A 196 -5.36 0.14 -7.42
N ARG A 197 -5.87 -1.10 -7.51
CA ARG A 197 -5.31 -2.26 -6.77
C ARG A 197 -3.84 -2.52 -7.12
N SER A 198 -3.46 -2.27 -8.38
CA SER A 198 -2.09 -2.43 -8.84
C SER A 198 -1.15 -1.36 -8.27
N THR A 199 -1.62 -0.16 -7.90
CA THR A 199 -0.79 0.81 -7.13
C THR A 199 -0.44 0.24 -5.76
N THR A 200 -1.41 -0.29 -5.02
CA THR A 200 -1.15 -0.95 -3.72
C THR A 200 -0.23 -2.16 -3.88
N ALA A 201 -0.43 -2.97 -4.92
CA ALA A 201 0.42 -4.11 -5.25
C ALA A 201 1.87 -3.67 -5.56
N SER A 202 2.03 -2.58 -6.31
CA SER A 202 3.35 -1.99 -6.59
C SER A 202 4.05 -1.61 -5.28
N LYS A 203 3.36 -0.94 -4.37
CA LYS A 203 3.94 -0.57 -3.06
C LYS A 203 4.36 -1.81 -2.26
N ILE A 204 3.56 -2.87 -2.25
CA ILE A 204 3.92 -4.14 -1.57
C ILE A 204 5.23 -4.70 -2.14
N LEU A 205 5.39 -4.77 -3.47
CA LEU A 205 6.60 -5.30 -4.08
C LEU A 205 7.81 -4.38 -3.86
N LEU A 206 7.64 -3.06 -3.96
CA LEU A 206 8.69 -2.08 -3.68
C LEU A 206 9.22 -2.21 -2.24
N ASP A 207 8.33 -2.36 -1.25
CA ASP A 207 8.69 -2.57 0.15
C ASP A 207 9.44 -3.89 0.39
N GLN A 208 9.24 -4.89 -0.49
CA GLN A 208 9.96 -6.16 -0.48
C GLN A 208 11.24 -6.14 -1.33
N GLY A 209 11.64 -4.97 -1.84
CA GLY A 209 12.92 -4.76 -2.50
C GLY A 209 12.95 -5.02 -4.00
N TYR A 210 11.79 -5.14 -4.67
CA TYR A 210 11.72 -5.23 -6.14
C TYR A 210 12.19 -3.92 -6.78
N LYS A 211 12.98 -3.99 -7.87
CA LYS A 211 13.79 -2.88 -8.35
C LYS A 211 13.22 -2.11 -9.55
N ASP A 212 12.32 -2.71 -10.31
CA ASP A 212 11.69 -2.06 -11.49
C ASP A 212 10.21 -2.45 -11.54
N VAL A 213 9.38 -1.65 -10.90
CA VAL A 213 7.95 -1.91 -10.74
C VAL A 213 7.14 -0.90 -11.53
N MET A 214 6.26 -1.38 -12.38
CA MET A 214 5.40 -0.57 -13.23
C MET A 214 3.93 -0.89 -12.97
N ASN A 215 3.10 0.15 -12.92
CA ASN A 215 1.65 0.04 -12.84
C ASN A 215 1.02 0.34 -14.20
N LEU A 216 0.20 -0.56 -14.72
CA LEU A 216 -0.62 -0.27 -15.90
C LEU A 216 -1.75 0.67 -15.51
N ARG A 217 -1.62 1.93 -15.88
CA ARG A 217 -2.65 2.96 -15.68
C ARG A 217 -3.94 2.55 -16.39
N MET A 218 -5.08 2.73 -15.73
CA MET A 218 -6.39 2.25 -16.17
C MET A 218 -6.52 0.72 -16.30
N GLY A 219 -5.51 -0.05 -15.92
CA GLY A 219 -5.52 -1.51 -15.84
C GLY A 219 -5.93 -2.19 -17.14
N ILE A 220 -6.51 -3.39 -17.03
CA ILE A 220 -6.97 -4.16 -18.19
C ILE A 220 -8.12 -3.46 -18.95
N MET A 221 -8.89 -2.59 -18.30
CA MET A 221 -9.92 -1.81 -18.98
C MET A 221 -9.30 -0.80 -19.95
N GLY A 222 -8.24 -0.10 -19.55
CA GLY A 222 -7.46 0.77 -20.43
C GLY A 222 -6.81 0.02 -21.58
N TRP A 223 -6.24 -1.16 -21.30
CA TRP A 223 -5.67 -2.06 -22.30
C TRP A 223 -6.70 -2.48 -23.36
N ALA A 224 -7.87 -2.95 -22.91
CA ALA A 224 -8.96 -3.38 -23.78
C ALA A 224 -9.55 -2.23 -24.63
N SER A 225 -9.65 -1.02 -24.05
CA SER A 225 -10.18 0.16 -24.76
C SER A 225 -9.32 0.58 -25.96
N LYS A 226 -8.03 0.18 -25.97
CA LYS A 226 -7.12 0.38 -27.12
C LYS A 226 -7.18 -0.76 -28.14
N GLY A 227 -8.05 -1.74 -27.94
CA GLY A 227 -8.19 -2.89 -28.84
C GLY A 227 -7.07 -3.93 -28.69
N TYR A 228 -6.26 -3.87 -27.65
CA TYR A 228 -5.20 -4.85 -27.42
C TYR A 228 -5.76 -6.18 -26.92
N ASN A 229 -5.14 -7.28 -27.34
CA ASN A 229 -5.66 -8.63 -27.15
C ASN A 229 -5.80 -9.00 -25.67
N ILE A 230 -6.98 -9.50 -25.33
CA ILE A 230 -7.30 -10.20 -24.08
C ILE A 230 -7.49 -11.68 -24.41
N GLN A 231 -6.87 -12.53 -23.62
CA GLN A 231 -7.04 -13.97 -23.70
C GLN A 231 -8.18 -14.39 -22.76
N PHE A 232 -9.02 -15.26 -23.25
CA PHE A 232 -10.08 -15.93 -22.49
C PHE A 232 -9.66 -17.36 -22.20
N ARG A 233 -10.07 -17.87 -21.03
CA ARG A 233 -9.92 -19.30 -20.72
C ARG A 233 -11.04 -20.11 -21.30
#